data_7403501fa8ced5d57fe3b36eda505271
#
_entry.id   7403501fa8ced5d57fe3b36eda505271
#
_cell.length_a   1.000
_cell.length_b   1.000
_cell.length_c   1.000
_cell.angle_alpha   90.00
_cell.angle_beta   90.00
_cell.angle_gamma   90.00
#
_symmetry.space_group_name_H-M   'P 1'
#
loop_
_entity.id
_entity.type
_entity.pdbx_description
1 polymer ?
#
loop_
_entity_poly.entity_id
_entity_poly.type
_entity_poly.pdbx_seq_one_letter_code
_entity_poly.pdbx_strand_id
1 'polypeptide(L)'
;GVWAGGVFGRVGCGQGQLSAFSCDVKLIWKTKVSGEVLNIAKIVEGIVVVRTADGRLSGLDVTDGKRLWLYEQSVPALIVRIHAGVAIERGTIFGGFAAGKLAAVSLSTGIVIWETIVSQPRGSTELERISDITSSPVLDDDQVCAVAFQGRIACYSLAQGNLLWSRDISSDKGITIFHNY
;
A
#
# COMPACT_ATOMS: atom_id res chain seq x y z
N GLY A 1 17.29 0.66 -5.63
CA GLY A 1 16.74 -0.41 -4.79
C GLY A 1 16.01 0.15 -3.59
N VAL A 2 14.96 -0.52 -3.15
CA VAL A 2 14.15 -0.12 -1.99
C VAL A 2 14.59 -0.95 -0.79
N TRP A 3 14.67 -0.33 0.39
CA TRP A 3 15.12 -0.98 1.63
C TRP A 3 14.13 -0.72 2.75
N ALA A 4 13.86 -1.75 3.54
CA ALA A 4 13.15 -1.65 4.81
C ALA A 4 14.00 -2.28 5.91
N GLY A 5 14.01 -1.68 7.09
CA GLY A 5 14.77 -2.15 8.26
C GLY A 5 13.86 -2.57 9.40
N GLY A 6 14.30 -3.51 10.19
CA GLY A 6 13.64 -4.00 11.39
C GLY A 6 14.63 -4.65 12.34
N VAL A 7 14.13 -5.20 13.44
CA VAL A 7 14.97 -5.83 14.50
C VAL A 7 15.83 -6.99 13.95
N PHE A 8 15.41 -7.63 12.87
CA PHE A 8 16.10 -8.79 12.27
C PHE A 8 17.06 -8.43 11.13
N GLY A 9 17.26 -7.15 10.79
CA GLY A 9 18.17 -6.76 9.72
C GLY A 9 17.51 -5.86 8.68
N ARG A 10 17.98 -5.97 7.43
CA ARG A 10 17.52 -5.15 6.30
C ARG A 10 17.00 -6.03 5.17
N VAL A 11 15.86 -5.66 4.61
CA VAL A 11 15.34 -6.25 3.37
C VAL A 11 15.48 -5.26 2.25
N GLY A 12 16.07 -5.67 1.14
CA GLY A 12 16.27 -4.84 -0.03
C GLY A 12 15.74 -5.51 -1.29
N CYS A 13 15.35 -4.70 -2.26
CA CYS A 13 14.85 -5.17 -3.56
C CYS A 13 15.68 -4.63 -4.71
N GLY A 14 15.95 -5.49 -5.69
CA GLY A 14 16.53 -5.12 -6.98
C GLY A 14 16.08 -6.11 -8.05
N GLN A 15 15.66 -5.61 -9.22
CA GLN A 15 15.28 -6.43 -10.40
C GLN A 15 14.28 -7.57 -10.09
N GLY A 16 13.24 -7.29 -9.28
CA GLY A 16 12.23 -8.29 -8.95
C GLY A 16 12.69 -9.37 -7.95
N GLN A 17 13.83 -9.17 -7.30
CA GLN A 17 14.33 -10.04 -6.24
C GLN A 17 14.36 -9.30 -4.92
N LEU A 18 13.88 -9.95 -3.86
CA LEU A 18 14.01 -9.53 -2.49
C LEU A 18 15.16 -10.30 -1.82
N SER A 19 15.96 -9.59 -1.06
CA SER A 19 17.05 -10.19 -0.30
C SER A 19 17.03 -9.65 1.13
N ALA A 20 17.08 -10.54 2.10
CA ALA A 20 17.20 -10.16 3.50
C ALA A 20 18.65 -10.32 3.95
N PHE A 21 19.13 -9.36 4.74
CA PHE A 21 20.47 -9.33 5.30
C PHE A 21 20.39 -9.14 6.81
N SER A 22 21.26 -9.82 7.54
CA SER A 22 21.45 -9.56 8.97
C SER A 22 22.09 -8.18 9.21
N CYS A 23 22.13 -7.74 10.47
CA CYS A 23 22.81 -6.50 10.84
C CYS A 23 24.31 -6.52 10.45
N ASP A 24 24.93 -7.68 10.38
CA ASP A 24 26.32 -7.88 9.93
C ASP A 24 26.46 -8.00 8.40
N VAL A 25 25.41 -7.63 7.65
CA VAL A 25 25.37 -7.66 6.17
C VAL A 25 25.55 -9.06 5.58
N LYS A 26 25.21 -10.11 6.31
CA LYS A 26 25.15 -11.47 5.77
C LYS A 26 23.81 -11.74 5.14
N LEU A 27 23.80 -12.33 3.94
CA LEU A 27 22.58 -12.76 3.27
C LEU A 27 21.89 -13.86 4.08
N ILE A 28 20.64 -13.63 4.49
CA ILE A 28 19.80 -14.60 5.20
C ILE A 28 18.99 -15.41 4.20
N TRP A 29 18.25 -14.73 3.31
CA TRP A 29 17.47 -15.36 2.25
C TRP A 29 17.31 -14.46 1.04
N LYS A 30 16.91 -15.06 -0.07
CA LYS A 30 16.63 -14.39 -1.33
C LYS A 30 15.38 -15.00 -1.95
N THR A 31 14.44 -14.16 -2.32
CA THR A 31 13.15 -14.57 -2.88
C THR A 31 12.85 -13.78 -4.15
N LYS A 32 12.28 -14.46 -5.15
CA LYS A 32 11.76 -13.83 -6.36
C LYS A 32 10.32 -13.39 -6.13
N VAL A 33 10.00 -12.13 -6.43
CA VAL A 33 8.62 -11.64 -6.51
C VAL A 33 8.24 -11.40 -7.95
N SER A 34 7.00 -11.72 -8.29
CA SER A 34 6.48 -11.48 -9.63
C SER A 34 6.21 -9.99 -9.80
N GLY A 35 6.94 -9.35 -10.70
CA GLY A 35 6.74 -7.94 -11.05
C GLY A 35 7.76 -6.99 -10.42
N GLU A 36 7.65 -5.73 -10.82
CA GLU A 36 8.45 -4.64 -10.27
C GLU A 36 7.98 -4.31 -8.86
N VAL A 37 8.87 -4.38 -7.88
CA VAL A 37 8.57 -3.95 -6.51
C VAL A 37 8.55 -2.43 -6.44
N LEU A 38 7.39 -1.87 -6.17
CA LEU A 38 7.22 -0.43 -5.97
C LEU A 38 7.64 -0.01 -4.57
N ASN A 39 7.27 -0.79 -3.58
CA ASN A 39 7.54 -0.47 -2.19
C ASN A 39 7.66 -1.74 -1.33
N ILE A 40 8.64 -1.73 -0.43
CA ILE A 40 8.68 -2.60 0.73
C ILE A 40 8.13 -1.76 1.87
N ALA A 41 6.89 -2.02 2.25
CA ALA A 41 6.18 -1.12 3.13
C ALA A 41 6.79 -1.07 4.53
N LYS A 42 6.82 -2.20 5.19
CA LYS A 42 7.37 -2.36 6.54
C LYS A 42 7.58 -3.85 6.85
N ILE A 43 8.39 -4.11 7.85
CA ILE A 43 8.47 -5.41 8.51
C ILE A 43 7.70 -5.27 9.82
N VAL A 44 6.57 -5.95 9.92
CA VAL A 44 5.68 -5.89 11.09
C VAL A 44 5.31 -7.31 11.49
N GLU A 45 5.43 -7.62 12.77
CA GLU A 45 5.07 -8.95 13.34
C GLU A 45 5.70 -10.13 12.58
N GLY A 46 6.95 -9.98 12.12
CA GLY A 46 7.64 -11.04 11.38
C GLY A 46 7.21 -11.20 9.92
N ILE A 47 6.38 -10.30 9.40
CA ILE A 47 5.92 -10.31 8.02
C ILE A 47 6.51 -9.13 7.26
N VAL A 48 7.09 -9.42 6.10
CA VAL A 48 7.57 -8.43 5.13
C VAL A 48 6.44 -8.16 4.13
N VAL A 49 5.88 -6.95 4.16
CA VAL A 49 4.83 -6.54 3.22
C VAL A 49 5.44 -5.90 1.99
N VAL A 50 5.15 -6.45 0.83
CA VAL A 50 5.70 -6.03 -0.46
C VAL A 50 4.57 -5.62 -1.40
N ARG A 51 4.71 -4.45 -2.02
CA ARG A 51 3.81 -3.97 -3.07
C ARG A 51 4.51 -3.97 -4.42
N THR A 52 3.83 -4.52 -5.43
CA THR A 52 4.32 -4.56 -6.80
C THR A 52 3.51 -3.65 -7.73
N ALA A 53 4.12 -3.26 -8.87
CA ALA A 53 3.52 -2.34 -9.83
C ALA A 53 2.25 -2.87 -10.51
N ASP A 54 2.07 -4.18 -10.50
CA ASP A 54 0.92 -4.88 -11.07
C ASP A 54 -0.29 -4.99 -10.09
N GLY A 55 -0.28 -4.19 -9.03
CA GLY A 55 -1.42 -4.10 -8.09
C GLY A 55 -1.46 -5.22 -7.05
N ARG A 56 -0.36 -5.92 -6.83
CA ARG A 56 -0.27 -7.01 -5.85
C ARG A 56 0.31 -6.53 -4.54
N LEU A 57 -0.23 -7.09 -3.44
CA LEU A 57 0.39 -7.08 -2.11
C LEU A 57 0.74 -8.51 -1.73
N SER A 58 1.94 -8.71 -1.22
CA SER A 58 2.41 -10.01 -0.73
C SER A 58 2.93 -9.87 0.69
N GLY A 59 2.58 -10.79 1.54
CA GLY A 59 3.19 -11.00 2.84
C GLY A 59 4.20 -12.14 2.76
N LEU A 60 5.43 -11.88 3.17
CA LEU A 60 6.51 -12.86 3.20
C LEU A 60 6.97 -13.06 4.64
N ASP A 61 7.31 -14.29 4.99
CA ASP A 61 7.95 -14.57 6.27
C ASP A 61 9.33 -13.94 6.33
N VAL A 62 9.62 -13.19 7.40
CA VAL A 62 10.89 -12.49 7.56
C VAL A 62 12.06 -13.46 7.76
N THR A 63 11.81 -14.69 8.22
CA THR A 63 12.84 -15.66 8.57
C THR A 63 13.39 -16.42 7.36
N ASP A 64 12.54 -16.77 6.41
CA ASP A 64 12.92 -17.60 5.25
C ASP A 64 12.49 -17.01 3.88
N GLY A 65 11.77 -15.89 3.88
CA GLY A 65 11.31 -15.22 2.66
C GLY A 65 10.20 -15.95 1.92
N LYS A 66 9.58 -16.96 2.52
CA LYS A 66 8.44 -17.66 1.90
C LYS A 66 7.21 -16.78 1.89
N ARG A 67 6.46 -16.86 0.79
CA ARG A 67 5.19 -16.15 0.66
C ARG A 67 4.12 -16.81 1.53
N LEU A 68 3.59 -16.06 2.49
CA LEU A 68 2.50 -16.47 3.38
C LEU A 68 1.15 -16.26 2.71
N TRP A 69 0.99 -15.12 2.01
CA TRP A 69 -0.25 -14.77 1.33
C TRP A 69 0.01 -13.83 0.15
N LEU A 70 -0.99 -13.74 -0.74
CA LEU A 70 -1.03 -12.86 -1.90
C LEU A 70 -2.41 -12.23 -1.99
N TYR A 71 -2.45 -10.90 -2.09
CA TYR A 71 -3.64 -10.12 -2.42
C TYR A 71 -3.44 -9.48 -3.79
N GLU A 72 -4.41 -9.65 -4.68
CA GLU A 72 -4.37 -9.13 -6.05
C GLU A 72 -5.54 -8.20 -6.30
N GLN A 73 -5.27 -7.08 -6.96
CA GLN A 73 -6.27 -6.19 -7.53
C GLN A 73 -6.11 -6.16 -9.04
N SER A 74 -7.22 -6.15 -9.77
CA SER A 74 -7.18 -5.95 -11.21
C SER A 74 -6.71 -4.52 -11.51
N VAL A 75 -5.73 -4.41 -12.40
CA VAL A 75 -5.15 -3.12 -12.83
C VAL A 75 -5.82 -2.72 -14.14
N PRO A 76 -6.41 -1.52 -14.25
CA PRO A 76 -6.93 -0.98 -15.51
C PRO A 76 -5.82 -0.85 -16.57
N ALA A 77 -6.22 -0.78 -17.85
CA ALA A 77 -5.28 -0.62 -18.96
C ALA A 77 -4.46 0.68 -18.88
N LEU A 78 -5.06 1.74 -18.32
CA LEU A 78 -4.41 3.02 -18.07
C LEU A 78 -4.42 3.33 -16.58
N ILE A 79 -3.23 3.47 -15.99
CA ILE A 79 -3.02 3.84 -14.59
C ILE A 79 -1.95 4.92 -14.48
N VAL A 80 -2.02 5.73 -13.43
CA VAL A 80 -0.91 6.59 -13.05
C VAL A 80 0.12 5.72 -12.31
N ARG A 81 1.37 5.70 -12.79
CA ARG A 81 2.48 5.03 -12.08
C ARG A 81 2.79 5.80 -10.79
N ILE A 82 2.13 5.42 -9.73
CA ILE A 82 2.28 6.08 -8.44
C ILE A 82 2.94 5.12 -7.47
N HIS A 83 3.97 5.60 -6.82
CA HIS A 83 4.68 4.88 -5.77
C HIS A 83 3.98 5.00 -4.41
N ALA A 84 2.64 4.97 -4.41
CA ALA A 84 1.88 5.00 -3.18
C ALA A 84 2.25 3.79 -2.32
N GLY A 85 2.71 4.05 -1.12
CA GLY A 85 2.99 3.01 -0.14
C GLY A 85 1.71 2.45 0.47
N VAL A 86 1.88 1.65 1.50
CA VAL A 86 0.80 1.20 2.36
C VAL A 86 1.03 1.69 3.79
N ALA A 87 -0.05 1.88 4.54
CA ALA A 87 0.00 2.12 5.97
C ALA A 87 -0.38 0.83 6.70
N ILE A 88 0.22 0.57 7.86
CA ILE A 88 -0.04 -0.64 8.64
C ILE A 88 -0.32 -0.23 10.07
N GLU A 89 -1.46 -0.63 10.59
CA GLU A 89 -1.89 -0.36 11.95
C GLU A 89 -2.71 -1.54 12.48
N ARG A 90 -2.47 -1.92 13.74
CA ARG A 90 -3.23 -2.95 14.46
C ARG A 90 -3.47 -4.24 13.64
N GLY A 91 -2.42 -4.77 12.99
CA GLY A 91 -2.52 -5.99 12.18
C GLY A 91 -3.30 -5.86 10.87
N THR A 92 -3.57 -4.63 10.43
CA THR A 92 -4.26 -4.33 9.18
C THR A 92 -3.40 -3.47 8.26
N ILE A 93 -3.37 -3.82 6.99
CA ILE A 93 -2.69 -3.10 5.92
C ILE A 93 -3.72 -2.26 5.17
N PHE A 94 -3.50 -0.96 5.09
CA PHE A 94 -4.31 -0.03 4.30
C PHE A 94 -3.54 0.36 3.05
N GLY A 95 -4.08 0.04 1.89
CA GLY A 95 -3.46 0.32 0.59
C GLY A 95 -4.41 1.01 -0.37
N GLY A 96 -3.90 2.05 -1.05
CA GLY A 96 -4.60 2.68 -2.17
C GLY A 96 -4.22 1.98 -3.48
N PHE A 97 -5.20 1.73 -4.33
CA PHE A 97 -5.05 1.01 -5.59
C PHE A 97 -5.57 1.83 -6.77
N ALA A 98 -5.43 1.27 -7.97
CA ALA A 98 -6.00 1.81 -9.19
C ALA A 98 -7.52 1.90 -9.11
N ALA A 99 -8.10 2.74 -9.98
CA ALA A 99 -9.54 3.01 -10.03
C ALA A 99 -10.12 3.57 -8.72
N GLY A 100 -9.32 4.30 -7.93
CA GLY A 100 -9.76 4.96 -6.70
C GLY A 100 -10.09 4.02 -5.55
N LYS A 101 -9.65 2.78 -5.58
CA LYS A 101 -9.88 1.80 -4.51
C LYS A 101 -8.96 2.03 -3.32
N LEU A 102 -9.55 1.96 -2.12
CA LEU A 102 -8.86 1.84 -0.84
C LEU A 102 -9.29 0.52 -0.21
N ALA A 103 -8.34 -0.30 0.19
CA ALA A 103 -8.61 -1.59 0.80
C ALA A 103 -7.87 -1.74 2.13
N ALA A 104 -8.55 -2.38 3.08
CA ALA A 104 -7.99 -2.87 4.33
C ALA A 104 -7.82 -4.39 4.22
N VAL A 105 -6.60 -4.86 4.39
CA VAL A 105 -6.21 -6.26 4.23
C VAL A 105 -5.57 -6.76 5.53
N SER A 106 -5.93 -7.94 5.97
CA SER A 106 -5.33 -8.55 7.15
C SER A 106 -3.85 -8.83 6.93
N LEU A 107 -2.99 -8.35 7.85
CA LEU A 107 -1.54 -8.56 7.80
C LEU A 107 -1.17 -10.05 7.86
N SER A 108 -1.88 -10.83 8.67
CA SER A 108 -1.56 -12.24 8.89
C SER A 108 -2.05 -13.17 7.79
N THR A 109 -3.17 -12.85 7.13
CA THR A 109 -3.85 -13.76 6.19
C THR A 109 -3.93 -13.25 4.75
N GLY A 110 -3.75 -11.93 4.53
CA GLY A 110 -3.96 -11.31 3.22
C GLY A 110 -5.43 -11.22 2.79
N ILE A 111 -6.37 -11.53 3.69
CA ILE A 111 -7.81 -11.47 3.39
C ILE A 111 -8.28 -10.02 3.51
N VAL A 112 -9.13 -9.60 2.59
CA VAL A 112 -9.77 -8.27 2.61
C VAL A 112 -10.74 -8.19 3.78
N ILE A 113 -10.54 -7.19 4.64
CA ILE A 113 -11.45 -6.88 5.75
C ILE A 113 -12.59 -6.00 5.22
N TRP A 114 -12.22 -4.96 4.49
CA TRP A 114 -13.14 -4.10 3.75
C TRP A 114 -12.44 -3.42 2.57
N GLU A 115 -13.21 -3.01 1.58
CA GLU A 115 -12.74 -2.16 0.49
C GLU A 115 -13.78 -1.09 0.17
N THR A 116 -13.32 0.05 -0.31
CA THR A 116 -14.18 1.18 -0.70
C THR A 116 -13.60 1.93 -1.88
N ILE A 117 -14.42 2.76 -2.52
CA ILE A 117 -14.02 3.61 -3.64
C ILE A 117 -13.97 5.05 -3.16
N VAL A 118 -12.78 5.66 -3.15
CA VAL A 118 -12.55 7.05 -2.75
C VAL A 118 -13.02 8.00 -3.83
N SER A 119 -12.75 7.67 -5.09
CA SER A 119 -13.16 8.47 -6.24
C SER A 119 -13.55 7.55 -7.39
N GLN A 120 -14.70 7.81 -7.99
CA GLN A 120 -15.13 7.10 -9.20
C GLN A 120 -14.55 7.79 -10.44
N PRO A 121 -14.21 7.01 -11.48
CA PRO A 121 -13.82 7.56 -12.78
C PRO A 121 -14.92 8.47 -13.32
N ARG A 122 -14.57 9.70 -13.68
CA ARG A 122 -15.48 10.70 -14.26
C ARG A 122 -14.85 11.25 -15.53
N GLY A 123 -15.68 11.51 -16.54
CA GLY A 123 -15.26 12.11 -17.80
C GLY A 123 -15.43 11.21 -19.01
N SER A 124 -15.23 11.78 -20.20
CA SER A 124 -15.41 11.12 -21.50
C SER A 124 -14.11 10.55 -22.06
N THR A 125 -12.95 11.07 -21.63
CA THR A 125 -11.64 10.60 -22.05
C THR A 125 -11.02 9.61 -21.05
N GLU A 126 -10.10 8.78 -21.49
CA GLU A 126 -9.40 7.84 -20.62
C GLU A 126 -8.61 8.56 -19.51
N LEU A 127 -7.99 9.70 -19.82
CA LEU A 127 -7.27 10.54 -18.86
C LEU A 127 -8.19 11.11 -17.77
N GLU A 128 -9.39 11.55 -18.16
CA GLU A 128 -10.39 12.06 -17.20
C GLU A 128 -10.96 10.96 -16.29
N ARG A 129 -10.85 9.70 -16.71
CA ARG A 129 -11.29 8.54 -15.93
C ARG A 129 -10.27 8.03 -14.94
N ILE A 130 -9.04 8.56 -14.91
CA ILE A 130 -8.05 8.18 -13.91
C ILE A 130 -8.52 8.65 -12.54
N SER A 131 -8.72 7.73 -11.63
CA SER A 131 -9.13 7.98 -10.25
C SER A 131 -8.25 7.30 -9.22
N ASP A 132 -7.04 6.92 -9.62
CA ASP A 132 -6.10 6.16 -8.80
C ASP A 132 -5.78 6.86 -7.48
N ILE A 133 -5.56 6.09 -6.41
CA ILE A 133 -5.05 6.62 -5.15
C ILE A 133 -3.59 7.00 -5.33
N THR A 134 -3.29 8.28 -5.19
CA THR A 134 -2.01 8.88 -5.57
C THR A 134 -0.97 8.96 -4.45
N SER A 135 -1.41 8.80 -3.20
CA SER A 135 -0.53 8.84 -2.04
C SER A 135 -0.70 7.63 -1.14
N SER A 136 0.30 7.40 -0.30
CA SER A 136 0.14 6.44 0.80
C SER A 136 -1.01 6.88 1.68
N PRO A 137 -1.89 5.98 2.12
CA PRO A 137 -2.91 6.30 3.10
C PRO A 137 -2.28 6.82 4.39
N VAL A 138 -2.93 7.79 5.01
CA VAL A 138 -2.50 8.36 6.30
C VAL A 138 -3.47 7.91 7.37
N LEU A 139 -2.91 7.41 8.46
CA LEU A 139 -3.66 6.91 9.61
C LEU A 139 -3.68 7.96 10.72
N ASP A 140 -4.82 8.08 11.37
CA ASP A 140 -5.03 8.96 12.51
C ASP A 140 -6.08 8.34 13.43
N ASP A 141 -5.69 7.99 14.65
CA ASP A 141 -6.50 7.31 15.66
C ASP A 141 -7.37 6.17 15.12
N ASP A 142 -8.62 6.45 14.78
CA ASP A 142 -9.61 5.49 14.30
C ASP A 142 -10.00 5.70 12.83
N GLN A 143 -9.24 6.51 12.08
CA GLN A 143 -9.55 6.81 10.68
C GLN A 143 -8.34 6.60 9.75
N VAL A 144 -8.64 6.26 8.51
CA VAL A 144 -7.68 6.22 7.39
C VAL A 144 -8.10 7.20 6.31
N CYS A 145 -7.18 8.06 5.91
CA CYS A 145 -7.40 9.07 4.88
C CYS A 145 -6.61 8.75 3.62
N ALA A 146 -7.24 8.90 2.47
CA ALA A 146 -6.62 8.69 1.17
C ALA A 146 -6.93 9.85 0.22
N VAL A 147 -5.98 10.10 -0.70
CA VAL A 147 -6.13 11.09 -1.78
C VAL A 147 -6.19 10.36 -3.11
N ALA A 148 -7.25 10.60 -3.86
CA ALA A 148 -7.36 10.15 -5.23
C ALA A 148 -6.83 11.20 -6.20
N PHE A 149 -6.39 10.74 -7.37
CA PHE A 149 -6.06 11.61 -8.50
C PHE A 149 -7.24 12.54 -8.81
N GLN A 150 -6.95 13.77 -9.27
CA GLN A 150 -7.92 14.86 -9.46
C GLN A 150 -8.47 15.47 -8.17
N GLY A 151 -7.85 15.18 -7.02
CA GLY A 151 -7.99 16.02 -5.83
C GLY A 151 -9.16 15.69 -4.93
N ARG A 152 -9.59 14.43 -4.82
CA ARG A 152 -10.50 14.04 -3.77
C ARG A 152 -9.77 13.46 -2.57
N ILE A 153 -10.00 14.04 -1.39
CA ILE A 153 -9.63 13.47 -0.10
C ILE A 153 -10.86 12.83 0.52
N ALA A 154 -10.70 11.64 1.10
CA ALA A 154 -11.73 11.03 1.90
C ALA A 154 -11.11 10.25 3.07
N CYS A 155 -11.76 10.32 4.22
CA CYS A 155 -11.38 9.58 5.42
C CYS A 155 -12.48 8.58 5.80
N TYR A 156 -12.04 7.42 6.21
CA TYR A 156 -12.89 6.26 6.50
C TYR A 156 -12.55 5.70 7.88
N SER A 157 -13.54 5.09 8.54
CA SER A 157 -13.33 4.33 9.77
C SER A 157 -12.37 3.17 9.52
N LEU A 158 -11.34 3.00 10.38
CA LEU A 158 -10.39 1.89 10.29
C LEU A 158 -11.07 0.54 10.39
N ALA A 159 -12.07 0.41 11.26
CA ALA A 159 -12.70 -0.86 11.57
C ALA A 159 -13.63 -1.37 10.46
N GLN A 160 -14.40 -0.48 9.83
CA GLN A 160 -15.50 -0.86 8.94
C GLN A 160 -15.42 -0.26 7.53
N GLY A 161 -14.51 0.69 7.30
CA GLY A 161 -14.39 1.37 6.01
C GLY A 161 -15.57 2.30 5.68
N ASN A 162 -16.36 2.70 6.67
CA ASN A 162 -17.43 3.68 6.49
C ASN A 162 -16.86 5.06 6.25
N LEU A 163 -17.42 5.78 5.29
CA LEU A 163 -17.02 7.16 4.99
C LEU A 163 -17.36 8.06 6.18
N LEU A 164 -16.34 8.73 6.72
CA LEU A 164 -16.49 9.72 7.79
C LEU A 164 -16.69 11.12 7.19
N TRP A 165 -15.82 11.48 6.27
CA TRP A 165 -15.93 12.74 5.51
C TRP A 165 -15.16 12.68 4.21
N SER A 166 -15.51 13.55 3.26
CA SER A 166 -14.76 13.74 2.02
C SER A 166 -14.79 15.20 1.57
N ARG A 167 -13.73 15.61 0.85
CA ARG A 167 -13.63 16.93 0.21
C ARG A 167 -12.97 16.80 -1.15
N ASP A 168 -13.47 17.58 -2.10
CA ASP A 168 -12.81 17.74 -3.39
C ASP A 168 -11.83 18.91 -3.27
N ILE A 169 -10.57 18.66 -3.59
CA ILE A 169 -9.47 19.64 -3.60
C ILE A 169 -8.74 19.57 -4.93
N SER A 170 -8.22 20.68 -5.40
CA SER A 170 -7.41 20.74 -6.62
C SER A 170 -5.92 20.52 -6.30
N SER A 171 -5.56 19.39 -5.70
CA SER A 171 -4.18 19.07 -5.38
C SER A 171 -3.82 17.65 -5.81
N ASP A 172 -2.66 17.51 -6.43
CA ASP A 172 -2.03 16.24 -6.80
C ASP A 172 -0.99 15.76 -5.77
N LYS A 173 -0.81 16.52 -4.68
CA LYS A 173 0.17 16.23 -3.63
C LYS A 173 -0.44 15.40 -2.51
N GLY A 174 0.41 14.66 -1.82
CA GLY A 174 0.03 13.87 -0.66
C GLY A 174 -0.50 14.72 0.51
N ILE A 175 -1.10 14.06 1.47
CA ILE A 175 -1.60 14.67 2.72
C ILE A 175 -0.70 14.31 3.89
N THR A 176 -0.64 15.22 4.83
CA THR A 176 -0.03 15.01 6.15
C THR A 176 -1.02 15.43 7.21
N ILE A 177 -1.18 14.63 8.24
CA ILE A 177 -1.97 14.96 9.41
C ILE A 177 -1.04 15.49 10.49
N PHE A 178 -1.36 16.67 11.02
CA PHE A 178 -0.68 17.24 12.17
C PHE A 178 -1.56 17.02 13.39
N HIS A 179 -1.02 16.35 14.40
CA HIS A 179 -1.62 16.31 15.73
C HIS A 179 -1.28 17.65 16.42
N ASN A 180 -2.31 18.46 16.70
CA ASN A 180 -2.15 19.55 17.64
C ASN A 180 -2.23 18.96 19.05
N TYR A 181 -1.12 18.98 19.76
CA TYR A 181 -1.07 18.72 21.21
C TYR A 181 -1.66 19.88 21.98
#